data_65a0b363d2aad3267cbc6ced4c003eb4
#
_entry.id   65a0b363d2aad3267cbc6ced4c003eb4
#
_cell.length_a   1.000
_cell.length_b   1.000
_cell.length_c   1.000
_cell.angle_alpha   90.00
_cell.angle_beta   90.00
_cell.angle_gamma   90.00
#
_symmetry.space_group_name_H-M   'P 1'
#
loop_
_entity.id
_entity.type
_entity.pdbx_description
1 polymer ?
#
loop_
_entity_poly.entity_id
_entity_poly.type
_entity_poly.pdbx_seq_one_letter_code
_entity_poly.pdbx_strand_id
1 'polypeptide(L)'
;VSIDDLDSWIDEATELMRTLAPVAAAQFVIYHDGLSTGHDGTVEVCQPIDPDSPGPADLPDGVVRRFESGRVEAYITLTKAELAYPEVDEFYQHLDDACTARGWRRTGPPRELYWADWDATAMDEPVCDVCFGIEESGIDRADLP
;
A
#
# COMPACT_ATOMS: atom_id res chain seq x y z
N VAL A 1 8.25 3.66 12.41
CA VAL A 1 8.40 2.24 12.76
C VAL A 1 9.71 1.70 12.21
N SER A 2 10.33 0.78 12.91
CA SER A 2 11.51 0.06 12.45
C SER A 2 11.14 -1.09 11.52
N ILE A 3 12.10 -1.54 10.72
CA ILE A 3 11.87 -2.71 9.84
C ILE A 3 11.61 -3.98 10.65
N ASP A 4 12.25 -4.13 11.81
CA ASP A 4 12.10 -5.29 12.67
C ASP A 4 10.72 -5.36 13.36
N ASP A 5 10.09 -4.22 13.59
CA ASP A 5 8.79 -4.12 14.26
C ASP A 5 7.62 -4.00 13.25
N LEU A 6 7.91 -3.89 11.96
CA LEU A 6 6.95 -3.54 10.93
C LEU A 6 5.77 -4.52 10.88
N ASP A 7 6.03 -5.81 10.84
CA ASP A 7 4.99 -6.82 10.70
C ASP A 7 4.03 -6.81 11.88
N SER A 8 4.57 -6.78 13.11
CA SER A 8 3.73 -6.73 14.30
C SER A 8 2.95 -5.42 14.41
N TRP A 9 3.54 -4.31 13.99
CA TRP A 9 2.86 -3.02 13.96
C TRP A 9 1.71 -3.00 12.95
N ILE A 10 1.91 -3.58 11.76
CA ILE A 10 0.86 -3.71 10.75
C ILE A 10 -0.29 -4.57 11.27
N ASP A 11 0.01 -5.70 11.91
CA ASP A 11 -0.98 -6.60 12.47
C ASP A 11 -1.83 -5.91 13.55
N GLU A 12 -1.20 -5.22 14.48
CA GLU A 12 -1.89 -4.47 15.54
C GLU A 12 -2.77 -3.35 14.96
N ALA A 13 -2.25 -2.59 14.01
CA ALA A 13 -3.02 -1.54 13.34
C ALA A 13 -4.21 -2.11 12.57
N THR A 14 -4.03 -3.23 11.89
CA THR A 14 -5.08 -3.92 11.15
C THR A 14 -6.21 -4.39 12.08
N GLU A 15 -5.86 -5.01 13.21
CA GLU A 15 -6.86 -5.41 14.20
C GLU A 15 -7.63 -4.23 14.76
N LEU A 16 -6.93 -3.16 15.13
CA LEU A 16 -7.57 -1.93 15.60
C LEU A 16 -8.59 -1.40 14.58
N MET A 17 -8.18 -1.29 13.31
CA MET A 17 -9.04 -0.77 12.25
C MET A 17 -10.30 -1.62 12.06
N ARG A 18 -10.18 -2.93 12.14
CA ARG A 18 -11.33 -3.85 12.03
C ARG A 18 -12.35 -3.67 13.15
N THR A 19 -11.91 -3.25 14.35
CA THR A 19 -12.83 -2.96 15.46
C THR A 19 -13.61 -1.66 15.26
N LEU A 20 -13.10 -0.74 14.44
CA LEU A 20 -13.69 0.59 14.24
C LEU A 20 -14.75 0.63 13.16
N ALA A 21 -14.61 -0.14 12.08
CA ALA A 21 -15.56 -0.19 10.97
C ALA A 21 -15.41 -1.47 10.16
N PRO A 22 -16.49 -1.94 9.48
CA PRO A 22 -16.40 -3.06 8.55
C PRO A 22 -15.51 -2.75 7.35
N VAL A 23 -14.75 -3.75 6.91
CA VAL A 23 -13.88 -3.66 5.72
C VAL A 23 -14.73 -3.67 4.45
N ALA A 24 -14.55 -2.68 3.57
CA ALA A 24 -15.29 -2.57 2.31
C ALA A 24 -14.46 -2.99 1.08
N ALA A 25 -13.14 -3.00 1.17
CA ALA A 25 -12.22 -3.37 0.10
C ALA A 25 -10.87 -3.81 0.68
N ALA A 26 -9.96 -4.21 -0.20
CA ALA A 26 -8.63 -4.66 0.21
C ALA A 26 -7.86 -3.58 1.00
N GLN A 27 -7.24 -4.01 2.10
CA GLN A 27 -6.36 -3.19 2.90
C GLN A 27 -5.10 -2.83 2.10
N PHE A 28 -4.57 -1.65 2.35
CA PHE A 28 -3.29 -1.25 1.80
C PHE A 28 -2.41 -0.53 2.81
N VAL A 29 -1.12 -0.56 2.56
CA VAL A 29 -0.10 0.08 3.39
C VAL A 29 0.63 1.12 2.55
N ILE A 30 0.76 2.34 3.07
CA ILE A 30 1.49 3.44 2.44
C ILE A 30 2.83 3.60 3.14
N TYR A 31 3.90 3.58 2.37
CA TYR A 31 5.26 3.78 2.87
C TYR A 31 5.73 5.19 2.52
N HIS A 32 5.63 6.12 3.47
CA HIS A 32 6.02 7.53 3.26
C HIS A 32 7.54 7.70 3.19
N ASP A 33 8.28 6.87 3.92
CA ASP A 33 9.74 6.86 3.95
C ASP A 33 10.26 5.46 3.68
N GLY A 34 11.45 5.37 3.10
CA GLY A 34 12.15 4.10 2.95
C GLY A 34 12.50 3.50 4.31
N LEU A 35 12.14 2.23 4.50
CA LEU A 35 12.53 1.44 5.67
C LEU A 35 13.73 0.57 5.34
N SER A 36 14.71 0.54 6.22
CA SER A 36 15.87 -0.35 6.10
C SER A 36 16.46 -0.63 7.48
N THR A 37 17.38 -1.57 7.54
CA THR A 37 18.15 -1.82 8.77
C THR A 37 18.83 -0.52 9.21
N GLY A 38 18.49 -0.04 10.40
CA GLY A 38 19.03 1.20 10.95
C GLY A 38 18.36 2.50 10.47
N HIS A 39 17.28 2.42 9.67
CA HIS A 39 16.49 3.58 9.24
C HIS A 39 15.00 3.32 9.44
N ASP A 40 14.41 4.01 10.40
CA ASP A 40 12.97 3.96 10.65
C ASP A 40 12.22 4.86 9.67
N GLY A 41 10.98 4.52 9.39
CA GLY A 41 10.14 5.28 8.49
C GLY A 41 8.70 5.43 8.95
N THR A 42 7.97 6.32 8.29
CA THR A 42 6.56 6.56 8.51
C THR A 42 5.72 5.67 7.60
N VAL A 43 4.81 4.92 8.18
CA VAL A 43 3.94 3.97 7.49
C VAL A 43 2.50 4.22 7.90
N GLU A 44 1.58 4.11 6.95
CA GLU A 44 0.13 4.14 7.22
C GLU A 44 -0.49 2.80 6.84
N VAL A 45 -1.27 2.22 7.73
CA VAL A 45 -2.18 1.11 7.42
C VAL A 45 -3.55 1.70 7.12
N CYS A 46 -4.08 1.41 5.94
CA CYS A 46 -5.33 1.95 5.45
C CYS A 46 -6.37 0.85 5.22
N GLN A 47 -7.52 1.02 5.84
CA GLN A 47 -8.67 0.16 5.63
C GLN A 47 -9.75 0.93 4.89
N PRO A 48 -10.08 0.55 3.64
CA PRO A 48 -11.23 1.10 2.96
C PRO A 48 -12.53 0.73 3.68
N ILE A 49 -13.37 1.73 3.86
CA ILE A 49 -14.70 1.58 4.47
C ILE A 49 -15.76 2.16 3.57
N ASP A 50 -17.02 1.73 3.76
CA ASP A 50 -18.15 2.34 3.07
C ASP A 50 -18.25 3.83 3.46
N PRO A 51 -18.37 4.77 2.49
CA PRO A 51 -18.53 6.19 2.78
C PRO A 51 -19.73 6.50 3.69
N ASP A 52 -20.79 5.69 3.62
CA ASP A 52 -22.00 5.84 4.41
C ASP A 52 -21.91 5.14 5.78
N SER A 53 -20.81 4.44 6.06
CA SER A 53 -20.62 3.82 7.37
C SER A 53 -20.52 4.91 8.45
N PRO A 54 -21.36 4.84 9.51
CA PRO A 54 -21.35 5.88 10.55
C PRO A 54 -20.02 5.93 11.29
N GLY A 55 -19.35 4.82 11.50
CA GLY A 55 -18.13 4.74 12.30
C GLY A 55 -18.35 5.20 13.74
N PRO A 56 -17.34 5.08 14.61
CA PRO A 56 -17.38 5.65 15.94
C PRO A 56 -17.29 7.18 15.88
N ALA A 57 -17.96 7.86 16.83
CA ALA A 57 -17.95 9.32 16.92
C ALA A 57 -16.55 9.87 17.23
N ASP A 58 -15.79 9.14 18.05
CA ASP A 58 -14.41 9.47 18.41
C ASP A 58 -13.46 8.39 17.88
N LEU A 59 -12.38 8.82 17.25
CA LEU A 59 -11.33 7.93 16.78
C LEU A 59 -10.16 7.92 17.76
N PRO A 60 -9.48 6.76 17.95
CA PRO A 60 -8.26 6.72 18.75
C PRO A 60 -7.18 7.65 18.20
N ASP A 61 -6.24 8.05 19.06
CA ASP A 61 -5.08 8.84 18.66
C ASP A 61 -4.31 8.13 17.52
N GLY A 62 -3.92 8.91 16.50
CA GLY A 62 -3.22 8.39 15.34
C GLY A 62 -4.11 7.77 14.27
N VAL A 63 -5.42 7.67 14.49
CA VAL A 63 -6.38 7.19 13.50
C VAL A 63 -7.15 8.36 12.90
N VAL A 64 -7.16 8.44 11.57
CA VAL A 64 -7.90 9.47 10.83
C VAL A 64 -8.82 8.84 9.80
N ARG A 65 -9.91 9.51 9.49
CA ARG A 65 -10.81 9.16 8.39
C ARG A 65 -10.66 10.20 7.30
N ARG A 66 -10.41 9.74 6.07
CA ARG A 66 -10.28 10.63 4.91
C ARG A 66 -10.83 9.99 3.65
N PHE A 67 -11.08 10.81 2.65
CA PHE A 67 -11.34 10.33 1.29
C PHE A 67 -10.03 10.15 0.54
N GLU A 68 -9.94 9.05 -0.21
CA GLU A 68 -8.89 8.81 -1.18
C GLU A 68 -9.42 9.07 -2.58
N SER A 69 -8.74 9.93 -3.34
CA SER A 69 -9.04 10.13 -4.75
C SER A 69 -8.54 8.95 -5.57
N GLY A 70 -9.28 8.61 -6.63
CA GLY A 70 -8.80 7.68 -7.64
C GLY A 70 -7.50 8.17 -8.29
N ARG A 71 -6.62 7.26 -8.65
CA ARG A 71 -5.36 7.55 -9.32
C ARG A 71 -5.01 6.47 -10.34
N VAL A 72 -4.16 6.82 -11.29
CA VAL A 72 -3.54 5.84 -12.18
C VAL A 72 -2.33 5.24 -11.48
N GLU A 73 -2.21 3.94 -11.53
CA GLU A 73 -1.12 3.20 -10.88
C GLU A 73 -0.41 2.28 -11.85
N ALA A 74 0.91 2.19 -11.71
CA ALA A 74 1.69 1.06 -12.17
C ALA A 74 1.85 0.08 -11.01
N TYR A 75 1.74 -1.21 -11.26
CA TYR A 75 1.86 -2.20 -10.19
C TYR A 75 2.56 -3.48 -10.64
N ILE A 76 3.07 -4.20 -9.67
CA ILE A 76 3.62 -5.55 -9.82
C ILE A 76 3.01 -6.45 -8.74
N THR A 77 2.54 -7.63 -9.15
CA THR A 77 1.97 -8.61 -8.22
C THR A 77 3.06 -9.51 -7.68
N LEU A 78 3.13 -9.62 -6.35
CA LEU A 78 4.11 -10.43 -5.64
C LEU A 78 3.47 -11.58 -4.89
N THR A 79 4.23 -12.69 -4.80
CA THR A 79 3.91 -13.78 -3.90
C THR A 79 4.25 -13.42 -2.45
N LYS A 80 3.73 -14.17 -1.51
CA LYS A 80 4.03 -13.98 -0.09
C LYS A 80 5.55 -14.05 0.18
N ALA A 81 6.25 -15.00 -0.44
CA ALA A 81 7.70 -15.14 -0.29
C ALA A 81 8.49 -13.95 -0.84
N GLU A 82 8.04 -13.36 -1.96
CA GLU A 82 8.70 -12.23 -2.61
C GLU A 82 8.61 -10.93 -1.82
N LEU A 83 7.67 -10.83 -0.88
CA LEU A 83 7.50 -9.66 -0.01
C LEU A 83 8.51 -9.61 1.15
N ALA A 84 9.31 -10.65 1.35
CA ALA A 84 10.31 -10.68 2.40
C ALA A 84 11.39 -9.60 2.17
N TYR A 85 11.74 -8.89 3.25
CA TYR A 85 12.88 -7.96 3.24
C TYR A 85 14.20 -8.74 3.44
N PRO A 86 15.29 -8.43 2.73
CA PRO A 86 15.45 -7.32 1.77
C PRO A 86 15.08 -7.64 0.30
N GLU A 87 14.68 -8.85 -0.01
CA GLU A 87 14.41 -9.31 -1.38
C GLU A 87 13.32 -8.49 -2.08
N VAL A 88 12.35 -7.99 -1.34
CA VAL A 88 11.27 -7.13 -1.86
C VAL A 88 11.81 -5.87 -2.55
N ASP A 89 12.96 -5.36 -2.14
CA ASP A 89 13.56 -4.15 -2.72
C ASP A 89 13.90 -4.31 -4.21
N GLU A 90 14.23 -5.53 -4.65
CA GLU A 90 14.46 -5.80 -6.07
C GLU A 90 13.21 -5.59 -6.91
N PHE A 91 12.04 -5.95 -6.39
CA PHE A 91 10.77 -5.77 -7.10
C PHE A 91 10.35 -4.30 -7.14
N TYR A 92 10.60 -3.55 -6.08
CA TYR A 92 10.43 -2.09 -6.09
C TYR A 92 11.31 -1.45 -7.17
N GLN A 93 12.56 -1.88 -7.28
CA GLN A 93 13.48 -1.37 -8.30
C GLN A 93 13.03 -1.76 -9.71
N HIS A 94 12.57 -2.99 -9.93
CA HIS A 94 12.03 -3.43 -11.23
C HIS A 94 10.84 -2.58 -11.66
N LEU A 95 9.93 -2.26 -10.74
CA LEU A 95 8.78 -1.41 -11.04
C LEU A 95 9.21 0.03 -11.36
N ASP A 96 10.17 0.57 -10.61
CA ASP A 96 10.73 1.90 -10.85
C ASP A 96 11.40 2.00 -12.24
N ASP A 97 12.21 1.00 -12.59
CA ASP A 97 12.87 0.92 -13.88
C ASP A 97 11.85 0.83 -15.03
N ALA A 98 10.79 0.06 -14.86
CA ALA A 98 9.72 -0.07 -15.85
C ALA A 98 8.96 1.25 -16.04
N CYS A 99 8.70 1.99 -14.98
CA CYS A 99 8.09 3.32 -15.05
C CYS A 99 9.00 4.30 -15.78
N THR A 100 10.28 4.33 -15.44
CA THR A 100 11.28 5.19 -16.08
C THR A 100 11.40 4.91 -17.57
N ALA A 101 11.44 3.63 -17.96
CA ALA A 101 11.54 3.21 -19.36
C ALA A 101 10.33 3.66 -20.20
N ARG A 102 9.18 3.85 -19.59
CA ARG A 102 7.93 4.29 -20.24
C ARG A 102 7.70 5.81 -20.15
N GLY A 103 8.58 6.53 -19.49
CA GLY A 103 8.42 7.97 -19.25
C GLY A 103 7.29 8.30 -18.26
N TRP A 104 6.89 7.37 -17.43
CA TRP A 104 5.91 7.60 -16.38
C TRP A 104 6.57 8.22 -15.15
N ARG A 105 6.01 9.33 -14.67
CA ARG A 105 6.48 10.00 -13.47
C ARG A 105 5.74 9.50 -12.25
N ARG A 106 6.47 9.09 -11.22
CA ARG A 106 5.87 8.68 -9.95
C ARG A 106 5.23 9.87 -9.23
N THR A 107 4.08 9.62 -8.61
CA THR A 107 3.35 10.57 -7.78
C THR A 107 3.10 10.00 -6.39
N GLY A 108 3.60 10.66 -5.37
CA GLY A 108 3.42 10.24 -3.99
C GLY A 108 4.18 8.97 -3.59
N PRO A 109 3.97 8.51 -2.35
CA PRO A 109 4.63 7.33 -1.81
C PRO A 109 4.08 6.02 -2.41
N PRO A 110 4.88 4.94 -2.43
CA PRO A 110 4.42 3.63 -2.85
C PRO A 110 3.40 3.04 -1.87
N ARG A 111 2.59 2.12 -2.40
CA ARG A 111 1.60 1.36 -1.63
C ARG A 111 1.74 -0.13 -1.86
N GLU A 112 1.44 -0.90 -0.84
CA GLU A 112 1.24 -2.35 -0.95
C GLU A 112 -0.23 -2.66 -0.70
N LEU A 113 -0.89 -3.21 -1.72
CA LEU A 113 -2.31 -3.57 -1.68
C LEU A 113 -2.44 -5.07 -1.43
N TYR A 114 -2.94 -5.43 -0.26
CA TYR A 114 -3.11 -6.82 0.18
C TYR A 114 -4.53 -7.30 -0.17
N TRP A 115 -4.69 -7.91 -1.32
CA TRP A 115 -5.98 -8.33 -1.84
C TRP A 115 -6.35 -9.79 -1.51
N ALA A 116 -5.41 -10.58 -0.99
CA ALA A 116 -5.67 -11.93 -0.53
C ALA A 116 -5.49 -12.04 0.99
N ASP A 117 -6.06 -13.08 1.59
CA ASP A 117 -5.89 -13.38 3.00
C ASP A 117 -4.46 -13.88 3.24
N TRP A 118 -3.68 -13.10 3.98
CA TRP A 118 -2.29 -13.39 4.28
C TRP A 118 -2.11 -14.75 4.94
N ASP A 119 -2.91 -15.07 5.95
CA ASP A 119 -2.79 -16.30 6.73
C ASP A 119 -3.18 -17.54 5.93
N ALA A 120 -4.12 -17.39 4.99
CA ALA A 120 -4.60 -18.46 4.13
C ALA A 120 -3.77 -18.65 2.85
N THR A 121 -2.81 -17.76 2.57
CA THR A 121 -2.00 -17.77 1.35
C THR A 121 -0.70 -18.53 1.58
N ALA A 122 -0.36 -19.45 0.68
CA ALA A 122 0.93 -20.14 0.69
C ALA A 122 2.08 -19.22 0.23
N MET A 123 3.32 -19.56 0.58
CA MET A 123 4.49 -18.75 0.28
C MET A 123 4.71 -18.50 -1.22
N ASP A 124 4.33 -19.43 -2.08
CA ASP A 124 4.45 -19.35 -3.53
C ASP A 124 3.21 -18.81 -4.25
N GLU A 125 2.20 -18.38 -3.49
CA GLU A 125 0.97 -17.82 -4.03
C GLU A 125 0.99 -16.28 -4.02
N PRO A 126 0.40 -15.62 -5.04
CA PRO A 126 0.29 -14.16 -5.07
C PRO A 126 -0.64 -13.64 -3.97
N VAL A 127 -0.28 -12.51 -3.37
CA VAL A 127 -1.02 -11.96 -2.22
C VAL A 127 -1.13 -10.45 -2.25
N CYS A 128 -0.23 -9.76 -2.94
CA CYS A 128 -0.08 -8.32 -2.84
C CYS A 128 0.33 -7.69 -4.17
N ASP A 129 -0.16 -6.49 -4.41
CA ASP A 129 0.34 -5.62 -5.47
C ASP A 129 1.17 -4.50 -4.85
N VAL A 130 2.41 -4.34 -5.31
CA VAL A 130 3.19 -3.12 -5.06
C VAL A 130 2.80 -2.10 -6.11
N CYS A 131 2.34 -0.94 -5.67
CA CYS A 131 1.72 0.07 -6.53
C CYS A 131 2.47 1.41 -6.43
N PHE A 132 2.78 1.99 -7.59
CA PHE A 132 3.23 3.37 -7.70
C PHE A 132 2.15 4.20 -8.39
N GLY A 133 1.71 5.30 -7.78
CA GLY A 133 0.93 6.30 -8.48
C GLY A 133 1.80 6.91 -9.59
N ILE A 134 1.24 7.09 -10.76
CA ILE A 134 1.97 7.61 -11.93
C ILE A 134 1.21 8.71 -12.62
N GLU A 135 1.98 9.60 -13.28
CA GLU A 135 1.51 10.49 -14.32
C GLU A 135 2.22 10.13 -15.63
N GLU A 136 1.45 10.01 -16.70
CA GLU A 136 1.99 9.75 -18.02
C GLU A 136 2.43 11.08 -18.64
N SER A 137 3.74 11.26 -18.85
CA SER A 137 4.27 12.42 -19.52
C SER A 137 3.93 12.37 -21.01
N GLY A 138 3.34 13.46 -21.55
CA GLY A 138 3.03 13.60 -22.96
C GLY A 138 1.63 13.14 -23.37
N ILE A 139 0.79 12.66 -22.45
CA ILE A 139 -0.63 12.42 -22.69
C ILE A 139 -1.41 13.60 -22.11
N ASP A 140 -2.00 14.39 -22.98
CA ASP A 140 -2.98 15.38 -22.54
C ASP A 140 -4.25 14.65 -22.10
N ARG A 141 -4.75 14.93 -20.89
CA ARG A 141 -6.01 14.36 -20.40
C ARG A 141 -7.20 14.62 -21.33
N ALA A 142 -7.11 15.68 -22.15
CA ALA A 142 -8.10 15.99 -23.18
C ALA A 142 -8.12 14.95 -24.32
N ASP A 143 -7.05 14.18 -24.51
CA ASP A 143 -6.93 13.13 -25.53
C ASP A 143 -7.36 11.74 -25.03
N LEU A 144 -7.76 11.63 -23.77
CA LEU A 144 -8.29 10.38 -23.21
C LEU A 144 -9.77 10.23 -23.56
N PRO A 145 -10.19 9.02 -23.99
CA PRO A 145 -11.60 8.75 -24.31
C PRO A 145 -12.53 8.82 -23.11
#